data_041b0632e4a89661b3c43657e8eda9cd
#
_entry.id   041b0632e4a89661b3c43657e8eda9cd
#
_cell.length_a   1.000
_cell.length_b   1.000
_cell.length_c   1.000
_cell.angle_alpha   90.00
_cell.angle_beta   90.00
_cell.angle_gamma   90.00
#
_symmetry.space_group_name_H-M   'P 1'
#
loop_
_entity.id
_entity.type
_entity.pdbx_description
1 polymer ?
#
loop_
_entity_poly.entity_id
_entity_poly.type
_entity_poly.pdbx_seq_one_letter_code
_entity_poly.pdbx_strand_id
1 'polypeptide(L)'
;LAFLVGTQQRSDRNKFMRAVNMVQKGLLGKIKHVTVGINGSPTGGPFPVAEVPKELNWEMWQGQAPLKEYREKRCHYQFRWWYEYSGGKFTDWGAHHVDIAMWALDKNGSKQGPASVDGTNCEHPVEYKDGNATVDDCYNTSHNFSVIHTFDDGITMDVTSHGDNGITFEGTKGRIFVNRGKIT
;
A
#
# COMPACT_ATOMS: atom_id res chain seq x y z
N LEU A 1 -27.71 7.53 2.45
CA LEU A 1 -26.41 7.75 3.09
C LEU A 1 -25.32 7.53 2.03
N ALA A 2 -24.46 8.53 1.79
CA ALA A 2 -23.33 8.39 0.88
C ALA A 2 -22.05 8.11 1.68
N PHE A 3 -21.28 7.10 1.27
CA PHE A 3 -19.98 6.78 1.83
C PHE A 3 -18.93 6.85 0.71
N LEU A 4 -17.94 7.73 0.86
CA LEU A 4 -16.88 7.94 -0.13
C LEU A 4 -15.51 7.67 0.47
N VAL A 5 -14.74 6.80 -0.18
CA VAL A 5 -13.33 6.57 0.13
C VAL A 5 -12.47 7.57 -0.63
N GLY A 6 -11.47 8.15 0.06
CA GLY A 6 -10.60 9.16 -0.52
C GLY A 6 -9.60 8.58 -1.53
N THR A 7 -9.91 8.68 -2.83
CA THR A 7 -9.05 8.29 -3.95
C THR A 7 -8.61 9.52 -4.75
N GLN A 8 -8.05 10.51 -4.07
CA GLN A 8 -7.77 11.85 -4.62
C GLN A 8 -6.88 11.85 -5.86
N GLN A 9 -6.01 10.85 -6.06
CA GLN A 9 -5.18 10.75 -7.27
C GLN A 9 -6.02 10.58 -8.54
N ARG A 10 -7.22 9.99 -8.45
CA ARG A 10 -8.16 9.90 -9.58
C ARG A 10 -8.63 11.26 -10.08
N SER A 11 -8.54 12.32 -9.28
CA SER A 11 -8.92 13.69 -9.64
C SER A 11 -7.78 14.53 -10.24
N ASP A 12 -6.53 14.03 -10.21
CA ASP A 12 -5.38 14.73 -10.79
C ASP A 12 -5.36 14.56 -12.32
N ARG A 13 -5.92 15.57 -13.01
CA ARG A 13 -6.07 15.57 -14.46
C ARG A 13 -4.75 15.64 -15.22
N ASN A 14 -3.76 16.31 -14.66
CA ASN A 14 -2.51 16.63 -15.35
C ASN A 14 -1.49 15.49 -15.31
N LYS A 15 -1.58 14.60 -14.32
CA LYS A 15 -0.63 13.52 -14.12
C LYS A 15 -1.33 12.15 -14.16
N PHE A 16 -2.02 11.77 -13.08
CA PHE A 16 -2.57 10.41 -12.98
C PHE A 16 -3.63 10.11 -14.04
N MET A 17 -4.63 10.97 -14.25
CA MET A 17 -5.62 10.76 -15.32
C MET A 17 -4.98 10.75 -16.71
N ARG A 18 -3.96 11.57 -16.93
CA ARG A 18 -3.20 11.58 -18.18
C ARG A 18 -2.47 10.25 -18.39
N ALA A 19 -1.78 9.72 -17.36
CA ALA A 19 -1.13 8.42 -17.43
C ALA A 19 -2.13 7.29 -17.73
N VAL A 20 -3.25 7.24 -17.00
CA VAL A 20 -4.33 6.27 -17.23
C VAL A 20 -4.83 6.34 -18.68
N ASN A 21 -5.13 7.53 -19.17
CA ASN A 21 -5.58 7.72 -20.56
C ASN A 21 -4.53 7.27 -21.60
N MET A 22 -3.24 7.48 -21.34
CA MET A 22 -2.16 7.02 -22.23
C MET A 22 -2.10 5.50 -22.30
N VAL A 23 -2.23 4.82 -21.16
CA VAL A 23 -2.26 3.35 -21.08
C VAL A 23 -3.51 2.82 -21.81
N GLN A 24 -4.69 3.30 -21.45
CA GLN A 24 -5.97 2.82 -22.00
C GLN A 24 -6.13 3.09 -23.51
N LYS A 25 -5.54 4.18 -24.03
CA LYS A 25 -5.48 4.45 -25.47
C LYS A 25 -4.40 3.65 -26.22
N GLY A 26 -3.67 2.78 -25.52
CA GLY A 26 -2.65 1.91 -26.11
C GLY A 26 -1.39 2.63 -26.62
N LEU A 27 -1.10 3.85 -26.11
CA LEU A 27 0.09 4.60 -26.55
C LEU A 27 1.39 3.91 -26.18
N LEU A 28 1.39 3.08 -25.12
CA LEU A 28 2.52 2.26 -24.71
C LEU A 28 2.55 0.87 -25.38
N GLY A 29 1.58 0.59 -26.26
CA GLY A 29 1.37 -0.75 -26.79
C GLY A 29 0.77 -1.69 -25.74
N LYS A 30 1.03 -2.99 -25.86
CA LYS A 30 0.60 -3.98 -24.86
C LYS A 30 1.42 -3.80 -23.57
N ILE A 31 0.76 -3.54 -22.46
CA ILE A 31 1.42 -3.47 -21.14
C ILE A 31 1.90 -4.86 -20.76
N LYS A 32 3.11 -4.93 -20.23
CA LYS A 32 3.76 -6.16 -19.77
C LYS A 32 3.98 -6.16 -18.26
N HIS A 33 4.40 -5.02 -17.74
CA HIS A 33 4.76 -4.87 -16.33
C HIS A 33 4.36 -3.51 -15.78
N VAL A 34 4.01 -3.49 -14.49
CA VAL A 34 3.77 -2.26 -13.74
C VAL A 34 4.58 -2.33 -12.45
N THR A 35 5.37 -1.29 -12.17
CA THR A 35 6.04 -1.12 -10.88
C THR A 35 5.34 -0.05 -10.08
N VAL A 36 4.94 -0.39 -8.86
CA VAL A 36 4.31 0.52 -7.88
C VAL A 36 5.29 0.73 -6.72
N GLY A 37 6.10 1.79 -6.80
CA GLY A 37 7.03 2.19 -5.75
C GLY A 37 6.32 3.00 -4.66
N ILE A 38 6.42 2.58 -3.38
CA ILE A 38 5.70 3.25 -2.28
C ILE A 38 6.54 3.52 -1.04
N ASN A 39 7.84 3.22 -1.09
CA ASN A 39 8.75 3.22 0.05
C ASN A 39 8.35 2.22 1.14
N GLY A 40 9.26 1.91 2.04
CA GLY A 40 9.03 1.00 3.17
C GLY A 40 8.33 1.65 4.36
N SER A 41 7.80 0.81 5.26
CA SER A 41 7.33 1.25 6.57
C SER A 41 8.52 1.59 7.48
N PRO A 42 8.37 2.51 8.43
CA PRO A 42 9.41 2.72 9.43
C PRO A 42 9.53 1.51 10.36
N THR A 43 10.71 1.34 10.92
CA THR A 43 10.97 0.45 12.04
C THR A 43 11.02 1.26 13.34
N GLY A 44 10.78 0.63 14.48
CA GLY A 44 10.86 1.32 15.78
C GLY A 44 10.32 0.49 16.93
N GLY A 45 10.74 0.88 18.14
CA GLY A 45 10.47 0.20 19.39
C GLY A 45 11.78 -0.27 20.07
N PRO A 46 11.71 -0.89 21.26
CA PRO A 46 10.49 -1.10 22.02
C PRO A 46 9.89 0.22 22.55
N PHE A 47 8.57 0.35 22.50
CA PHE A 47 7.84 1.50 23.02
C PHE A 47 7.27 1.16 24.41
N PRO A 48 7.43 2.01 25.42
CA PRO A 48 6.92 1.73 26.76
C PRO A 48 5.39 1.80 26.80
N VAL A 49 4.79 1.07 27.72
CA VAL A 49 3.39 1.27 28.13
C VAL A 49 3.27 2.66 28.75
N ALA A 50 2.17 3.34 28.46
CA ALA A 50 1.88 4.68 28.94
C ALA A 50 0.45 4.77 29.49
N GLU A 51 0.18 5.80 30.28
CA GLU A 51 -1.19 6.10 30.71
C GLU A 51 -2.02 6.59 29.53
N VAL A 52 -3.27 6.13 29.47
CA VAL A 52 -4.21 6.58 28.44
C VAL A 52 -4.56 8.06 28.70
N PRO A 53 -4.39 8.95 27.72
CA PRO A 53 -4.83 10.34 27.87
C PRO A 53 -6.32 10.43 28.25
N LYS A 54 -6.67 11.35 29.11
CA LYS A 54 -8.05 11.49 29.65
C LYS A 54 -9.09 11.71 28.56
N GLU A 55 -8.70 12.33 27.46
CA GLU A 55 -9.55 12.65 26.31
C GLU A 55 -9.71 11.47 25.32
N LEU A 56 -8.94 10.39 25.51
CA LEU A 56 -8.93 9.23 24.61
C LEU A 56 -9.69 8.05 25.24
N ASN A 57 -10.79 7.66 24.65
CA ASN A 57 -11.39 6.36 24.96
C ASN A 57 -10.62 5.27 24.19
N TRP A 58 -9.61 4.69 24.83
CA TRP A 58 -8.70 3.73 24.21
C TRP A 58 -9.41 2.44 23.77
N GLU A 59 -10.34 1.93 24.56
CA GLU A 59 -11.13 0.75 24.22
C GLU A 59 -11.97 0.98 22.96
N MET A 60 -12.70 2.10 22.91
CA MET A 60 -13.49 2.46 21.74
C MET A 60 -12.62 2.72 20.52
N TRP A 61 -11.42 3.31 20.70
CA TRP A 61 -10.48 3.55 19.61
C TRP A 61 -9.98 2.23 19.01
N GLN A 62 -9.67 1.22 19.82
CA GLN A 62 -9.28 -0.10 19.36
C GLN A 62 -10.40 -0.82 18.58
N GLY A 63 -11.66 -0.59 18.99
CA GLY A 63 -12.84 -1.14 18.33
C GLY A 63 -12.81 -2.66 18.28
N GLN A 64 -12.76 -3.23 17.08
CA GLN A 64 -12.78 -4.69 16.84
C GLN A 64 -11.38 -5.33 16.86
N ALA A 65 -10.31 -4.52 16.97
CA ALA A 65 -8.95 -5.05 17.07
C ALA A 65 -8.73 -5.74 18.43
N PRO A 66 -7.72 -6.63 18.53
CA PRO A 66 -7.35 -7.21 19.83
C PRO A 66 -7.02 -6.13 20.86
N LEU A 67 -7.53 -6.29 22.07
CA LEU A 67 -7.22 -5.38 23.17
C LEU A 67 -5.72 -5.40 23.48
N LYS A 68 -5.12 -4.23 23.45
CA LYS A 68 -3.69 -4.01 23.72
C LYS A 68 -3.49 -2.88 24.71
N GLU A 69 -2.43 -2.95 25.49
CA GLU A 69 -2.00 -1.85 26.33
C GLU A 69 -1.72 -0.59 25.49
N TYR A 70 -2.06 0.57 26.07
CA TYR A 70 -1.79 1.83 25.43
C TYR A 70 -0.29 2.13 25.38
N ARG A 71 0.17 2.50 24.21
CA ARG A 71 1.48 3.08 23.93
C ARG A 71 1.29 4.28 23.03
N GLU A 72 1.95 5.39 23.28
CA GLU A 72 1.77 6.61 22.47
C GLU A 72 1.95 6.37 20.97
N LYS A 73 2.81 5.43 20.61
CA LYS A 73 3.09 5.07 19.21
C LYS A 73 2.13 4.02 18.61
N ARG A 74 1.05 3.66 19.33
CA ARG A 74 0.00 2.77 18.79
C ARG A 74 -1.17 3.50 18.14
N CYS A 75 -1.37 4.77 18.43
CA CYS A 75 -2.52 5.52 17.93
C CYS A 75 -2.15 6.71 17.05
N HIS A 76 -3.14 7.54 16.69
CA HIS A 76 -3.03 8.68 15.80
C HIS A 76 -2.31 8.33 14.50
N TYR A 77 -1.36 9.10 14.06
CA TYR A 77 -0.61 8.86 12.83
C TYR A 77 0.17 7.53 12.82
N GLN A 78 0.59 7.03 13.98
CA GLN A 78 1.50 5.89 14.10
C GLN A 78 0.79 4.52 14.04
N PHE A 79 -0.52 4.46 14.17
CA PHE A 79 -1.29 3.21 14.11
C PHE A 79 -1.02 2.40 12.85
N ARG A 80 -0.62 3.05 11.78
CA ARG A 80 -0.37 2.44 10.46
C ARG A 80 0.74 1.40 10.48
N TRP A 81 1.61 1.43 11.48
CA TRP A 81 2.78 0.56 11.57
C TRP A 81 2.55 -0.68 12.45
N TRP A 82 1.29 -0.92 12.80
CA TRP A 82 0.85 -2.04 13.62
C TRP A 82 -0.19 -2.85 12.86
N TYR A 83 0.08 -4.13 12.61
CA TYR A 83 -0.85 -4.99 11.86
C TYR A 83 -2.20 -5.17 12.55
N GLU A 84 -2.27 -4.98 13.85
CA GLU A 84 -3.53 -5.02 14.60
C GLU A 84 -4.52 -3.94 14.12
N TYR A 85 -4.03 -2.87 13.50
CA TYR A 85 -4.85 -1.72 13.09
C TYR A 85 -4.74 -1.39 11.61
N SER A 86 -3.64 -1.77 10.95
CA SER A 86 -3.39 -1.38 9.55
C SER A 86 -2.37 -2.34 8.91
N GLY A 87 -2.05 -2.15 7.64
CA GLY A 87 -1.07 -2.97 6.89
C GLY A 87 0.20 -2.21 6.49
N GLY A 88 0.61 -1.21 7.28
CA GLY A 88 1.83 -0.45 7.01
C GLY A 88 1.76 0.38 5.74
N LYS A 89 2.91 0.63 5.17
CA LYS A 89 3.05 1.43 3.94
C LYS A 89 2.34 0.78 2.77
N PHE A 90 2.30 -0.55 2.75
CA PHE A 90 1.66 -1.32 1.70
C PHE A 90 0.17 -0.96 1.55
N THR A 91 -0.56 -0.81 2.65
CA THR A 91 -1.98 -0.41 2.61
C THR A 91 -2.20 1.10 2.67
N ASP A 92 -1.24 1.88 3.17
CA ASP A 92 -1.30 3.34 3.24
C ASP A 92 -1.08 3.95 1.82
N TRP A 93 0.14 4.00 1.34
CA TRP A 93 0.45 4.52 0.01
C TRP A 93 0.05 3.57 -1.12
N GLY A 94 0.10 2.26 -0.87
CA GLY A 94 -0.32 1.25 -1.83
C GLY A 94 -1.76 1.46 -2.28
N ALA A 95 -2.68 1.76 -1.36
CA ALA A 95 -4.07 2.06 -1.71
C ALA A 95 -4.21 3.14 -2.79
N HIS A 96 -3.36 4.17 -2.76
CA HIS A 96 -3.39 5.24 -3.77
C HIS A 96 -2.81 4.83 -5.12
N HIS A 97 -1.63 4.20 -5.11
CA HIS A 97 -0.92 3.89 -6.35
C HIS A 97 -1.44 2.64 -7.02
N VAL A 98 -1.77 1.59 -6.26
CA VAL A 98 -2.39 0.38 -6.80
C VAL A 98 -3.76 0.69 -7.42
N ASP A 99 -4.56 1.56 -6.80
CA ASP A 99 -5.83 2.03 -7.36
C ASP A 99 -5.67 2.63 -8.76
N ILE A 100 -4.66 3.49 -8.96
CA ILE A 100 -4.36 4.08 -10.27
C ILE A 100 -3.85 3.02 -11.25
N ALA A 101 -2.98 2.10 -10.80
CA ALA A 101 -2.47 1.01 -11.65
C ALA A 101 -3.61 0.11 -12.13
N MET A 102 -4.48 -0.34 -11.24
CA MET A 102 -5.66 -1.15 -11.55
C MET A 102 -6.63 -0.41 -12.48
N TRP A 103 -6.84 0.88 -12.27
CA TRP A 103 -7.66 1.70 -13.16
C TRP A 103 -7.05 1.82 -14.56
N ALA A 104 -5.75 2.05 -14.66
CA ALA A 104 -5.06 2.14 -15.95
C ALA A 104 -5.12 0.83 -16.75
N LEU A 105 -5.03 -0.32 -16.05
CA LEU A 105 -5.12 -1.66 -16.64
C LEU A 105 -6.56 -2.11 -16.93
N ASP A 106 -7.58 -1.31 -16.57
CA ASP A 106 -9.01 -1.68 -16.63
C ASP A 106 -9.33 -2.95 -15.81
N LYS A 107 -8.69 -3.08 -14.64
CA LYS A 107 -8.81 -4.24 -13.72
C LYS A 107 -9.42 -3.85 -12.37
N ASN A 108 -10.23 -2.81 -12.33
CA ASN A 108 -10.85 -2.27 -11.12
C ASN A 108 -12.30 -2.75 -10.89
N GLY A 109 -12.78 -3.67 -11.71
CA GLY A 109 -14.07 -4.30 -11.56
C GLY A 109 -14.05 -5.51 -10.62
N SER A 110 -15.22 -5.98 -10.20
CA SER A 110 -15.35 -7.23 -9.44
C SER A 110 -14.82 -8.40 -10.27
N LYS A 111 -14.05 -9.30 -9.66
CA LYS A 111 -13.41 -10.47 -10.28
C LYS A 111 -12.29 -10.17 -11.28
N GLN A 112 -11.69 -8.99 -11.21
CA GLN A 112 -10.57 -8.57 -12.05
C GLN A 112 -9.25 -8.44 -11.26
N GLY A 113 -9.17 -9.05 -10.08
CA GLY A 113 -7.96 -9.12 -9.28
C GLY A 113 -6.86 -9.96 -9.93
N PRO A 114 -5.66 -9.99 -9.36
CA PRO A 114 -4.58 -10.86 -9.81
C PRO A 114 -4.95 -12.34 -9.58
N ALA A 115 -4.48 -13.21 -10.48
CA ALA A 115 -4.61 -14.66 -10.36
C ALA A 115 -3.73 -15.23 -9.24
N SER A 116 -2.58 -14.61 -9.01
CA SER A 116 -1.69 -14.94 -7.89
C SER A 116 -0.99 -13.72 -7.32
N VAL A 117 -0.68 -13.81 -6.03
CA VAL A 117 0.10 -12.81 -5.29
C VAL A 117 1.23 -13.53 -4.57
N ASP A 118 2.47 -13.11 -4.82
CA ASP A 118 3.66 -13.62 -4.15
C ASP A 118 4.27 -12.53 -3.27
N GLY A 119 4.22 -12.73 -1.95
CA GLY A 119 4.78 -11.87 -0.91
C GLY A 119 5.99 -12.48 -0.20
N THR A 120 6.68 -13.45 -0.78
CA THR A 120 7.82 -14.13 -0.14
C THR A 120 9.00 -13.19 0.16
N ASN A 121 9.10 -12.08 -0.58
CA ASN A 121 10.14 -11.05 -0.39
C ASN A 121 9.67 -9.91 0.54
N CYS A 122 8.98 -10.26 1.64
CA CYS A 122 8.57 -9.29 2.64
C CYS A 122 9.37 -9.49 3.93
N GLU A 123 10.06 -8.42 4.36
CA GLU A 123 10.83 -8.40 5.60
C GLU A 123 10.07 -7.62 6.68
N HIS A 124 10.06 -8.15 7.88
CA HIS A 124 9.43 -7.54 9.05
C HIS A 124 10.49 -7.10 10.06
N PRO A 125 10.25 -6.01 10.82
CA PRO A 125 11.22 -5.53 11.82
C PRO A 125 11.23 -6.37 13.08
N VAL A 126 10.29 -7.31 13.22
CA VAL A 126 10.16 -8.24 14.35
C VAL A 126 9.98 -9.66 13.85
N GLU A 127 10.33 -10.64 14.67
CA GLU A 127 10.11 -12.05 14.37
C GLU A 127 8.62 -12.40 14.41
N TYR A 128 8.19 -13.27 13.51
CA TYR A 128 6.84 -13.83 13.45
C TYR A 128 6.86 -15.33 13.72
N LYS A 129 5.90 -15.78 14.54
CA LYS A 129 5.65 -17.20 14.78
C LYS A 129 4.16 -17.49 14.62
N ASP A 130 3.83 -18.49 13.82
CA ASP A 130 2.43 -18.89 13.55
C ASP A 130 1.53 -17.69 13.10
N GLY A 131 2.10 -16.78 12.30
CA GLY A 131 1.41 -15.59 11.80
C GLY A 131 1.28 -14.42 12.79
N ASN A 132 1.85 -14.54 13.99
CA ASN A 132 1.80 -13.49 15.02
C ASN A 132 3.19 -12.93 15.30
N ALA A 133 3.28 -11.62 15.50
CA ALA A 133 4.50 -10.99 15.98
C ALA A 133 4.86 -11.53 17.38
N THR A 134 6.13 -11.85 17.59
CA THR A 134 6.62 -12.42 18.87
C THR A 134 6.73 -11.38 19.98
N VAL A 135 6.69 -10.10 19.64
CA VAL A 135 6.69 -8.97 20.57
C VAL A 135 5.54 -8.01 20.23
N ASP A 136 5.05 -7.27 21.21
CA ASP A 136 3.93 -6.35 21.02
C ASP A 136 4.25 -4.89 21.32
N ASP A 137 5.52 -4.55 21.42
CA ASP A 137 6.03 -3.22 21.77
C ASP A 137 6.83 -2.53 20.65
N CYS A 138 6.93 -3.16 19.49
CA CYS A 138 7.62 -2.64 18.32
C CYS A 138 6.66 -2.52 17.13
N TYR A 139 6.93 -1.59 16.21
CA TYR A 139 6.27 -1.63 14.90
C TYR A 139 6.48 -2.99 14.25
N ASN A 140 5.42 -3.54 13.66
CA ASN A 140 5.44 -4.92 13.19
C ASN A 140 5.02 -5.09 11.72
N THR A 141 4.63 -4.01 11.03
CA THR A 141 4.32 -4.10 9.59
C THR A 141 5.58 -4.26 8.76
N SER A 142 5.47 -4.91 7.60
CA SER A 142 6.60 -5.08 6.67
C SER A 142 7.25 -3.73 6.36
N HIS A 143 8.57 -3.67 6.49
CA HIS A 143 9.36 -2.46 6.26
C HIS A 143 10.13 -2.49 4.93
N ASN A 144 10.38 -3.69 4.42
CA ASN A 144 11.03 -3.93 3.13
C ASN A 144 10.25 -5.02 2.39
N PHE A 145 9.84 -4.77 1.16
CA PHE A 145 8.99 -5.70 0.43
C PHE A 145 9.04 -5.50 -1.09
N SER A 146 8.77 -6.59 -1.79
CA SER A 146 8.43 -6.67 -3.21
C SER A 146 7.33 -7.73 -3.33
N VAL A 147 6.12 -7.31 -3.64
CA VAL A 147 4.95 -8.19 -3.75
C VAL A 147 4.54 -8.26 -5.21
N ILE A 148 4.72 -9.43 -5.81
CA ILE A 148 4.43 -9.67 -7.21
C ILE A 148 2.99 -10.13 -7.39
N HIS A 149 2.24 -9.39 -8.19
CA HIS A 149 0.89 -9.72 -8.61
C HIS A 149 0.93 -10.19 -10.05
N THR A 150 0.40 -11.37 -10.34
CA THR A 150 0.31 -11.92 -11.70
C THR A 150 -1.15 -11.98 -12.12
N PHE A 151 -1.49 -11.41 -13.27
CA PHE A 151 -2.83 -11.43 -13.84
C PHE A 151 -2.99 -12.50 -14.91
N ASP A 152 -4.22 -12.96 -15.17
CA ASP A 152 -4.53 -14.02 -16.13
C ASP A 152 -4.07 -13.70 -17.57
N ASP A 153 -3.99 -12.43 -17.93
CA ASP A 153 -3.52 -11.97 -19.26
C ASP A 153 -1.99 -11.86 -19.37
N GLY A 154 -1.26 -12.29 -18.34
CA GLY A 154 0.20 -12.32 -18.28
C GLY A 154 0.84 -10.99 -17.88
N ILE A 155 0.06 -9.94 -17.55
CA ILE A 155 0.59 -8.72 -16.96
C ILE A 155 1.07 -9.04 -15.53
N THR A 156 2.22 -8.46 -15.16
CA THR A 156 2.70 -8.50 -13.78
C THR A 156 2.72 -7.10 -13.15
N MET A 157 2.48 -7.02 -11.85
CA MET A 157 2.60 -5.78 -11.08
C MET A 157 3.43 -6.04 -9.82
N ASP A 158 4.52 -5.32 -9.66
CA ASP A 158 5.34 -5.33 -8.44
C ASP A 158 4.98 -4.13 -7.57
N VAL A 159 4.48 -4.40 -6.38
CA VAL A 159 4.29 -3.37 -5.34
C VAL A 159 5.48 -3.45 -4.41
N THR A 160 6.34 -2.43 -4.45
CA THR A 160 7.67 -2.50 -3.84
C THR A 160 8.00 -1.31 -2.95
N SER A 161 8.79 -1.58 -1.92
CA SER A 161 9.39 -0.54 -1.06
C SER A 161 10.58 0.15 -1.71
N HIS A 162 11.07 -0.36 -2.83
CA HIS A 162 12.26 0.15 -3.51
C HIS A 162 11.94 1.16 -4.62
N GLY A 163 12.94 1.97 -4.94
CA GLY A 163 12.88 2.93 -6.04
C GLY A 163 12.06 4.19 -5.71
N ASP A 164 11.72 4.93 -6.75
CA ASP A 164 10.98 6.19 -6.65
C ASP A 164 9.51 5.93 -6.25
N ASN A 165 8.98 6.76 -5.33
CA ASN A 165 7.55 6.73 -5.02
C ASN A 165 6.74 7.19 -6.24
N GLY A 166 5.99 6.25 -6.82
CA GLY A 166 5.21 6.46 -8.05
C GLY A 166 4.87 5.16 -8.76
N ILE A 167 4.37 5.27 -9.98
CA ILE A 167 3.94 4.15 -10.80
C ILE A 167 4.67 4.20 -12.13
N THR A 168 5.32 3.11 -12.51
CA THR A 168 5.89 2.91 -13.83
C THR A 168 5.05 1.90 -14.61
N PHE A 169 4.56 2.27 -15.78
CA PHE A 169 3.92 1.37 -16.73
C PHE A 169 4.90 1.05 -17.87
N GLU A 170 5.14 -0.23 -18.14
CA GLU A 170 6.03 -0.70 -19.18
C GLU A 170 5.26 -1.51 -20.22
N GLY A 171 5.28 -1.02 -21.44
CA GLY A 171 4.61 -1.64 -22.57
C GLY A 171 5.56 -1.94 -23.74
N THR A 172 5.03 -2.53 -24.81
CA THR A 172 5.82 -2.93 -25.98
C THR A 172 6.35 -1.78 -26.84
N LYS A 173 5.80 -0.56 -26.65
CA LYS A 173 6.18 0.64 -27.40
C LYS A 173 6.85 1.72 -26.56
N GLY A 174 6.96 1.53 -25.25
CA GLY A 174 7.58 2.50 -24.35
C GLY A 174 7.13 2.33 -22.91
N ARG A 175 7.59 3.25 -22.08
CA ARG A 175 7.25 3.29 -20.67
C ARG A 175 6.90 4.71 -20.24
N ILE A 176 6.13 4.85 -19.18
CA ILE A 176 5.88 6.14 -18.49
C ILE A 176 6.01 5.94 -16.99
N PHE A 177 6.48 6.97 -16.32
CA PHE A 177 6.46 7.09 -14.86
C PHE A 177 5.52 8.21 -14.45
N VAL A 178 4.73 8.00 -13.40
CA VAL A 178 3.85 9.02 -12.84
C VAL A 178 3.86 8.99 -11.32
N ASN A 179 3.91 10.17 -10.72
CA ASN A 179 3.71 10.38 -9.29
C ASN A 179 2.99 11.72 -9.03
N ARG A 180 2.88 12.13 -7.76
CA ARG A 180 2.23 13.41 -7.40
C ARG A 180 2.99 14.64 -7.91
N GLY A 181 4.28 14.53 -8.23
CA GLY A 181 5.12 15.61 -8.72
C GLY A 181 5.20 15.71 -10.24
N LYS A 182 5.32 14.57 -10.93
CA LYS A 182 5.64 14.55 -12.37
C LYS A 182 4.99 13.37 -13.12
N ILE A 183 4.98 13.51 -14.45
CA ILE A 183 4.79 12.43 -15.43
C ILE A 183 5.91 12.52 -16.45
N THR A 184 6.62 11.42 -16.71
CA THR A 184 7.79 11.37 -17.64
C THR A 184 7.76 10.08 -18.45
#